data_647963000322028e94bad0f8c6bd20f5
#
_entry.id   647963000322028e94bad0f8c6bd20f5
#
_cell.length_a   1.000
_cell.length_b   1.000
_cell.length_c   1.000
_cell.angle_alpha   90.00
_cell.angle_beta   90.00
_cell.angle_gamma   90.00
#
_symmetry.space_group_name_H-M   'P 1'
#
loop_
_entity.id
_entity.type
_entity.pdbx_description
1 polymer ?
#
loop_
_entity_poly.entity_id
_entity_poly.type
_entity_poly.pdbx_seq_one_letter_code
_entity_poly.pdbx_strand_id
1 'polypeptide(L)'
;MLISTFFIAITHPTKYKLIMIFYFSCTGNTRWAAHKIAEATGDTLIDIAAELRKADEEDATDKKRTFSYTLSADESLAFCFPVHGWRPPLAVRDFIRRLRISKTTDNYCYAVCTAGDTVGEAMDIFEADLAAVDIKTDSCISLLMPESYVGLPFMDVDKAEAERRKKTEADRRLQDFIADIKCHKAGIHDITAGRWPRINSRLIGEAFTKWIIGDRPFRVDAETCIKCGKCAAVCPVGDISFMKGSTPQWKHNGKCLSCFACYHHCPTRAIEYGGR
;
A
#
# COMPACT_ATOMS: atom_id res chain seq x y z
N MET A 1 36.64 26.11 -51.44
CA MET A 1 35.24 25.83 -51.04
C MET A 1 35.29 24.76 -49.95
N LEU A 2 35.29 25.21 -48.68
CA LEU A 2 35.40 24.32 -47.51
C LEU A 2 33.96 24.09 -46.98
N ILE A 3 33.51 22.85 -47.07
CA ILE A 3 32.22 22.43 -46.51
C ILE A 3 32.45 22.09 -45.02
N SER A 4 31.94 22.97 -44.14
CA SER A 4 31.97 22.74 -42.70
C SER A 4 30.82 21.80 -42.34
N THR A 5 31.16 20.59 -41.93
CA THR A 5 30.22 19.59 -41.45
C THR A 5 29.86 19.90 -40.00
N PHE A 6 28.69 20.40 -39.72
CA PHE A 6 28.15 20.54 -38.37
C PHE A 6 27.80 19.14 -37.81
N PHE A 7 28.57 18.68 -36.87
CA PHE A 7 28.19 17.55 -36.02
C PHE A 7 27.12 18.03 -35.03
N ILE A 8 25.88 17.63 -35.26
CA ILE A 8 24.83 17.74 -34.25
C ILE A 8 25.13 16.67 -33.21
N ALA A 9 25.59 17.09 -32.03
CA ALA A 9 25.66 16.21 -30.87
C ALA A 9 24.26 15.74 -30.51
N ILE A 10 23.95 14.49 -30.81
CA ILE A 10 22.78 13.80 -30.31
C ILE A 10 23.03 13.64 -28.82
N THR A 11 22.39 14.50 -28.02
CA THR A 11 22.32 14.35 -26.57
C THR A 11 21.60 13.04 -26.28
N HIS A 12 22.32 12.07 -25.75
CA HIS A 12 21.75 10.81 -25.25
C HIS A 12 20.60 11.15 -24.29
N PRO A 13 19.46 10.44 -24.37
CA PRO A 13 18.39 10.62 -23.43
C PRO A 13 18.93 10.35 -22.02
N THR A 14 18.66 11.27 -21.11
CA THR A 14 18.91 11.13 -19.68
C THR A 14 18.46 9.74 -19.26
N LYS A 15 19.43 8.92 -18.82
CA LYS A 15 19.18 7.58 -18.29
C LYS A 15 18.28 7.78 -17.06
N TYR A 16 16.99 7.53 -17.23
CA TYR A 16 16.07 7.60 -16.10
C TYR A 16 16.54 6.62 -15.04
N LYS A 17 16.80 7.13 -13.84
CA LYS A 17 17.12 6.29 -12.69
C LYS A 17 15.88 5.46 -12.40
N LEU A 18 15.97 4.15 -12.47
CA LEU A 18 14.86 3.25 -12.13
C LEU A 18 14.68 3.27 -10.60
N ILE A 19 13.44 3.42 -10.15
CA ILE A 19 13.07 3.28 -8.75
C ILE A 19 12.29 1.96 -8.62
N MET A 20 12.54 1.25 -7.54
CA MET A 20 11.76 0.07 -7.18
C MET A 20 10.70 0.48 -6.17
N ILE A 21 9.43 0.51 -6.59
CA ILE A 21 8.30 0.92 -5.76
C ILE A 21 7.55 -0.30 -5.26
N PHE A 22 7.75 -0.66 -4.00
CA PHE A 22 6.93 -1.64 -3.31
C PHE A 22 5.63 -1.00 -2.85
N TYR A 23 4.49 -1.54 -3.27
CA TYR A 23 3.21 -1.02 -2.82
C TYR A 23 2.28 -2.12 -2.31
N PHE A 24 1.48 -1.77 -1.32
CA PHE A 24 0.38 -2.59 -0.83
C PHE A 24 -0.91 -1.79 -0.90
N SER A 25 -1.95 -2.33 -1.51
CA SER A 25 -3.22 -1.62 -1.63
C SER A 25 -4.40 -2.57 -1.43
N CYS A 26 -5.41 -2.10 -0.71
CA CYS A 26 -6.65 -2.83 -0.48
C CYS A 26 -7.78 -2.34 -1.39
N THR A 27 -8.22 -1.10 -1.20
CA THR A 27 -9.38 -0.49 -1.89
C THR A 27 -9.00 0.40 -3.06
N GLY A 28 -7.70 0.62 -3.31
CA GLY A 28 -7.20 1.32 -4.48
C GLY A 28 -6.47 2.64 -4.20
N ASN A 29 -6.68 3.30 -3.06
CA ASN A 29 -6.07 4.59 -2.74
C ASN A 29 -4.53 4.57 -2.85
N THR A 30 -3.87 3.61 -2.19
CA THR A 30 -2.41 3.47 -2.24
C THR A 30 -1.92 3.09 -3.64
N ARG A 31 -2.66 2.22 -4.34
CA ARG A 31 -2.33 1.86 -5.73
C ARG A 31 -2.33 3.09 -6.63
N TRP A 32 -3.33 3.98 -6.48
CA TRP A 32 -3.38 5.23 -7.21
C TRP A 32 -2.12 6.07 -6.97
N ALA A 33 -1.69 6.24 -5.72
CA ALA A 33 -0.49 7.01 -5.39
C ALA A 33 0.78 6.38 -5.99
N ALA A 34 0.95 5.05 -5.83
CA ALA A 34 2.10 4.32 -6.38
C ALA A 34 2.17 4.42 -7.92
N HIS A 35 1.03 4.26 -8.61
CA HIS A 35 0.98 4.41 -10.07
C HIS A 35 1.30 5.83 -10.54
N LYS A 36 0.79 6.86 -9.87
CA LYS A 36 1.12 8.27 -10.18
C LYS A 36 2.62 8.54 -10.06
N ILE A 37 3.26 8.00 -9.03
CA ILE A 37 4.71 8.12 -8.86
C ILE A 37 5.42 7.39 -10.00
N ALA A 38 5.07 6.12 -10.26
CA ALA A 38 5.69 5.31 -11.30
C ALA A 38 5.57 5.94 -12.70
N GLU A 39 4.38 6.49 -13.04
CA GLU A 39 4.15 7.21 -14.29
C GLU A 39 5.04 8.46 -14.41
N ALA A 40 5.27 9.17 -13.30
CA ALA A 40 6.08 10.39 -13.30
C ALA A 40 7.58 10.14 -13.31
N THR A 41 8.04 8.99 -12.81
CA THR A 41 9.46 8.65 -12.63
C THR A 41 9.95 7.56 -13.59
N GLY A 42 9.04 6.81 -14.21
CA GLY A 42 9.37 5.69 -15.12
C GLY A 42 9.68 4.39 -14.37
N ASP A 43 9.24 4.23 -13.14
CA ASP A 43 9.69 3.22 -12.21
C ASP A 43 8.91 1.90 -12.26
N THR A 44 9.51 0.85 -11.69
CA THR A 44 8.92 -0.48 -11.61
C THR A 44 8.08 -0.62 -10.34
N LEU A 45 6.82 -1.04 -10.52
CA LEU A 45 5.90 -1.34 -9.42
C LEU A 45 5.99 -2.81 -9.01
N ILE A 46 6.12 -3.06 -7.71
CA ILE A 46 6.08 -4.40 -7.10
C ILE A 46 4.91 -4.46 -6.13
N ASP A 47 3.92 -5.29 -6.45
CA ASP A 47 2.74 -5.50 -5.61
C ASP A 47 3.06 -6.46 -4.45
N ILE A 48 3.22 -5.91 -3.25
CA ILE A 48 3.48 -6.68 -2.02
C ILE A 48 2.40 -7.78 -1.82
N ALA A 49 1.13 -7.47 -2.13
CA ALA A 49 0.07 -8.45 -2.00
C ALA A 49 0.25 -9.64 -2.96
N ALA A 50 0.70 -9.39 -4.18
CA ALA A 50 0.99 -10.43 -5.16
C ALA A 50 2.21 -11.28 -4.72
N GLU A 51 3.28 -10.65 -4.24
CA GLU A 51 4.47 -11.34 -3.75
C GLU A 51 4.14 -12.26 -2.55
N LEU A 52 3.35 -11.76 -1.60
CA LEU A 52 2.91 -12.57 -0.44
C LEU A 52 2.03 -13.75 -0.86
N ARG A 53 1.07 -13.54 -1.78
CA ARG A 53 0.22 -14.64 -2.28
C ARG A 53 1.03 -15.69 -3.02
N LYS A 54 1.95 -15.26 -3.89
CA LYS A 54 2.84 -16.17 -4.62
C LYS A 54 3.70 -17.00 -3.65
N ALA A 55 4.22 -16.40 -2.60
CA ALA A 55 4.97 -17.11 -1.57
C ALA A 55 4.12 -18.15 -0.80
N ASP A 56 2.84 -17.82 -0.52
CA ASP A 56 1.91 -18.74 0.12
C ASP A 56 1.49 -19.91 -0.77
N GLU A 57 1.45 -19.73 -2.09
CA GLU A 57 1.08 -20.77 -3.08
C GLU A 57 2.24 -21.71 -3.37
N GLU A 58 3.46 -21.19 -3.47
CA GLU A 58 4.65 -21.99 -3.79
C GLU A 58 5.14 -22.83 -2.61
N ASP A 59 4.97 -22.36 -1.39
CA ASP A 59 5.36 -23.09 -0.20
C ASP A 59 4.49 -22.77 1.02
N ALA A 60 3.41 -23.50 1.17
CA ALA A 60 2.53 -23.42 2.34
C ALA A 60 3.24 -23.80 3.65
N THR A 61 4.42 -24.44 3.59
CA THR A 61 5.19 -24.93 4.73
C THR A 61 6.32 -23.99 5.14
N ASP A 62 6.91 -23.22 4.21
CA ASP A 62 8.00 -22.30 4.49
C ASP A 62 7.54 -20.82 4.69
N LYS A 63 7.03 -20.54 5.87
CA LYS A 63 6.74 -19.17 6.32
C LYS A 63 7.98 -18.25 6.41
N LYS A 64 9.17 -18.77 6.14
CA LYS A 64 10.45 -18.06 6.22
C LYS A 64 10.99 -17.60 4.87
N ARG A 65 10.28 -17.85 3.76
CA ARG A 65 10.72 -17.38 2.43
C ARG A 65 11.03 -15.89 2.49
N THR A 66 12.24 -15.53 2.04
CA THR A 66 12.68 -14.13 1.93
C THR A 66 12.37 -13.57 0.56
N PHE A 67 12.13 -12.27 0.51
CA PHE A 67 11.95 -11.50 -0.72
C PHE A 67 13.28 -10.77 -1.00
N SER A 68 14.02 -11.25 -1.98
CA SER A 68 15.37 -10.74 -2.27
C SER A 68 15.37 -9.92 -3.55
N TYR A 69 15.89 -8.69 -3.47
CA TYR A 69 16.02 -7.77 -4.60
C TYR A 69 17.41 -7.14 -4.59
N THR A 70 17.86 -6.69 -5.75
CA THR A 70 19.14 -6.02 -5.91
C THR A 70 18.89 -4.63 -6.47
N LEU A 71 19.51 -3.60 -5.85
CA LEU A 71 19.49 -2.22 -6.31
C LEU A 71 20.85 -1.85 -6.92
N SER A 72 20.83 -1.24 -8.09
CA SER A 72 22.00 -0.59 -8.68
C SER A 72 22.30 0.73 -7.96
N ALA A 73 23.49 1.26 -8.11
CA ALA A 73 23.96 2.45 -7.38
C ALA A 73 23.12 3.72 -7.62
N ASP A 74 22.49 3.81 -8.78
CA ASP A 74 21.65 4.95 -9.20
C ASP A 74 20.13 4.69 -9.08
N GLU A 75 19.73 3.54 -8.55
CA GLU A 75 18.32 3.23 -8.29
C GLU A 75 17.89 3.74 -6.92
N SER A 76 16.62 4.13 -6.81
CA SER A 76 15.99 4.49 -5.54
C SER A 76 15.04 3.39 -5.07
N LEU A 77 14.71 3.42 -3.79
CA LEU A 77 13.79 2.50 -3.15
C LEU A 77 12.56 3.26 -2.66
N ALA A 78 11.39 2.69 -2.85
CA ALA A 78 10.15 3.34 -2.42
C ALA A 78 9.16 2.36 -1.83
N PHE A 79 8.35 2.87 -0.88
CA PHE A 79 7.28 2.11 -0.26
C PHE A 79 5.99 2.91 -0.24
N CYS A 80 4.89 2.30 -0.68
CA CYS A 80 3.55 2.88 -0.60
C CYS A 80 2.62 1.93 0.14
N PHE A 81 1.97 2.36 1.23
CA PHE A 81 1.11 1.50 2.02
C PHE A 81 -0.08 2.25 2.64
N PRO A 82 -1.23 1.57 2.88
CA PRO A 82 -2.34 2.17 3.60
C PRO A 82 -2.13 2.09 5.11
N VAL A 83 -2.84 2.92 5.85
CA VAL A 83 -2.87 2.86 7.32
C VAL A 83 -4.11 2.09 7.79
N HIS A 84 -3.91 1.09 8.63
CA HIS A 84 -4.96 0.32 9.28
C HIS A 84 -4.90 0.50 10.80
N GLY A 85 -5.90 1.16 11.37
CA GLY A 85 -5.91 1.41 12.82
C GLY A 85 -4.66 2.15 13.30
N TRP A 86 -4.26 3.20 12.59
CA TRP A 86 -3.06 4.03 12.88
C TRP A 86 -1.73 3.27 12.89
N ARG A 87 -1.65 2.15 12.15
CA ARG A 87 -0.46 1.29 12.03
C ARG A 87 -0.29 0.83 10.57
N PRO A 88 0.91 0.44 10.15
CA PRO A 88 1.07 -0.28 8.88
C PRO A 88 0.30 -1.61 8.92
N PRO A 89 -0.30 -2.07 7.82
CA PRO A 89 -0.97 -3.37 7.76
C PRO A 89 -0.04 -4.51 8.16
N LEU A 90 -0.57 -5.53 8.85
CA LEU A 90 0.21 -6.71 9.25
C LEU A 90 0.92 -7.38 8.07
N ALA A 91 0.28 -7.41 6.89
CA ALA A 91 0.86 -7.96 5.67
C ALA A 91 2.10 -7.17 5.21
N VAL A 92 2.06 -5.83 5.30
CA VAL A 92 3.21 -4.97 4.97
C VAL A 92 4.35 -5.22 5.95
N ARG A 93 4.07 -5.27 7.24
CA ARG A 93 5.06 -5.57 8.28
C ARG A 93 5.68 -6.96 8.12
N ASP A 94 4.88 -7.97 7.72
CA ASP A 94 5.37 -9.31 7.42
C ASP A 94 6.31 -9.31 6.21
N PHE A 95 5.93 -8.63 5.14
CA PHE A 95 6.77 -8.48 3.95
C PHE A 95 8.11 -7.82 4.29
N ILE A 96 8.12 -6.69 5.03
CA ILE A 96 9.34 -5.97 5.42
C ILE A 96 10.29 -6.87 6.23
N ARG A 97 9.79 -7.60 7.22
CA ARG A 97 10.63 -8.53 8.01
C ARG A 97 11.35 -9.58 7.15
N ARG A 98 10.74 -9.95 6.03
CA ARG A 98 11.25 -10.96 5.08
C ARG A 98 12.00 -10.36 3.90
N LEU A 99 12.01 -9.02 3.79
CA LEU A 99 12.68 -8.30 2.71
C LEU A 99 14.21 -8.34 2.90
N ARG A 100 14.93 -8.54 1.81
CA ARG A 100 16.40 -8.45 1.73
C ARG A 100 16.75 -7.65 0.50
N ILE A 101 17.39 -6.51 0.71
CA ILE A 101 17.86 -5.65 -0.37
C ILE A 101 19.38 -5.71 -0.41
N SER A 102 19.91 -6.26 -1.52
CA SER A 102 21.34 -6.12 -1.83
C SER A 102 21.56 -4.77 -2.50
N LYS A 103 22.35 -3.91 -1.90
CA LYS A 103 22.66 -2.57 -2.40
C LYS A 103 24.16 -2.36 -2.41
N THR A 104 24.64 -1.59 -3.39
CA THR A 104 26.07 -1.26 -3.55
C THR A 104 26.43 0.09 -2.94
N THR A 105 25.44 0.93 -2.67
CA THR A 105 25.55 2.30 -2.15
C THR A 105 24.39 2.63 -1.22
N ASP A 106 24.43 3.80 -0.60
CA ASP A 106 23.25 4.36 0.10
C ASP A 106 22.29 4.91 -0.93
N ASN A 107 21.33 4.06 -1.35
CA ASN A 107 20.28 4.42 -2.29
C ASN A 107 19.25 5.33 -1.62
N TYR A 108 18.79 6.37 -2.34
CA TYR A 108 17.71 7.22 -1.86
C TYR A 108 16.42 6.40 -1.62
N CYS A 109 15.81 6.55 -0.46
CA CYS A 109 14.64 5.81 -0.05
C CYS A 109 13.53 6.73 0.44
N TYR A 110 12.29 6.50 -0.04
CA TYR A 110 11.16 7.28 0.44
C TYR A 110 9.92 6.42 0.71
N ALA A 111 9.01 6.96 1.52
CA ALA A 111 7.77 6.29 1.86
C ALA A 111 6.54 7.19 1.74
N VAL A 112 5.44 6.62 1.27
CA VAL A 112 4.13 7.27 1.19
C VAL A 112 3.09 6.40 1.89
N CYS A 113 2.43 6.93 2.91
CA CYS A 113 1.29 6.25 3.50
C CYS A 113 -0.04 6.94 3.15
N THR A 114 -1.10 6.16 3.00
CA THR A 114 -2.46 6.67 2.71
C THR A 114 -3.42 6.33 3.83
N ALA A 115 -4.27 7.26 4.21
CA ALA A 115 -5.27 7.07 5.27
C ALA A 115 -6.55 7.86 4.98
N GLY A 116 -7.68 7.44 5.56
CA GLY A 116 -8.92 8.20 5.50
C GLY A 116 -8.91 9.45 6.38
N ASP A 117 -8.13 9.39 7.46
CA ASP A 117 -7.95 10.47 8.45
C ASP A 117 -6.49 10.48 8.93
N THR A 118 -6.23 10.74 10.18
CA THR A 118 -4.89 10.81 10.76
C THR A 118 -4.18 9.45 10.78
N VAL A 119 -2.85 9.47 10.65
CA VAL A 119 -2.05 8.25 10.53
C VAL A 119 -1.44 7.77 11.85
N GLY A 120 -1.52 8.57 12.93
CA GLY A 120 -0.85 8.26 14.19
C GLY A 120 0.66 8.15 14.03
N GLU A 121 1.23 7.11 14.62
CA GLU A 121 2.65 6.72 14.50
C GLU A 121 2.87 5.65 13.39
N ALA A 122 1.95 5.54 12.40
CA ALA A 122 2.09 4.50 11.39
C ALA A 122 3.42 4.60 10.61
N MET A 123 3.89 5.81 10.31
CA MET A 123 5.18 6.01 9.63
C MET A 123 6.34 5.65 10.55
N ASP A 124 6.34 6.10 11.81
CA ASP A 124 7.40 5.77 12.77
C ASP A 124 7.54 4.25 12.98
N ILE A 125 6.40 3.53 13.07
CA ILE A 125 6.39 2.07 13.18
C ILE A 125 6.95 1.42 11.90
N PHE A 126 6.60 1.94 10.72
CA PHE A 126 7.09 1.47 9.45
C PHE A 126 8.60 1.69 9.31
N GLU A 127 9.10 2.86 9.67
CA GLU A 127 10.53 3.19 9.66
C GLU A 127 11.32 2.31 10.64
N ALA A 128 10.74 2.00 11.80
CA ALA A 128 11.34 1.05 12.74
C ALA A 128 11.41 -0.39 12.17
N ASP A 129 10.36 -0.83 11.44
CA ASP A 129 10.37 -2.13 10.76
C ASP A 129 11.43 -2.16 9.62
N LEU A 130 11.60 -1.06 8.86
CA LEU A 130 12.64 -0.92 7.84
C LEU A 130 14.05 -0.90 8.43
N ALA A 131 14.25 -0.18 9.52
CA ALA A 131 15.53 -0.12 10.22
C ALA A 131 16.01 -1.50 10.71
N ALA A 132 15.07 -2.39 11.08
CA ALA A 132 15.36 -3.77 11.47
C ALA A 132 15.89 -4.65 10.31
N VAL A 133 15.82 -4.17 9.07
CA VAL A 133 16.34 -4.81 7.84
C VAL A 133 17.34 -3.92 7.11
N ASP A 134 17.99 -3.00 7.84
CA ASP A 134 19.05 -2.10 7.37
C ASP A 134 18.61 -1.14 6.24
N ILE A 135 17.35 -0.72 6.26
CA ILE A 135 16.79 0.28 5.34
C ILE A 135 16.39 1.51 6.14
N LYS A 136 16.77 2.70 5.63
CA LYS A 136 16.40 4.00 6.19
C LYS A 136 15.69 4.83 5.14
N THR A 137 14.60 5.50 5.49
CA THR A 137 13.93 6.48 4.63
C THR A 137 14.62 7.83 4.69
N ASP A 138 14.78 8.48 3.55
CA ASP A 138 15.27 9.85 3.44
C ASP A 138 14.13 10.86 3.47
N SER A 139 12.96 10.46 2.98
CA SER A 139 11.77 11.32 2.94
C SER A 139 10.48 10.52 3.04
N CYS A 140 9.47 11.07 3.70
CA CYS A 140 8.17 10.43 3.80
C CYS A 140 7.03 11.43 3.89
N ILE A 141 5.86 11.04 3.34
CA ILE A 141 4.62 11.81 3.43
C ILE A 141 3.42 10.92 3.76
N SER A 142 2.38 11.55 4.30
CA SER A 142 1.06 10.96 4.39
C SER A 142 0.08 11.65 3.44
N LEU A 143 -0.80 10.88 2.80
CA LEU A 143 -1.88 11.38 1.95
C LEU A 143 -3.23 11.04 2.58
N LEU A 144 -4.05 12.05 2.84
CA LEU A 144 -5.41 11.84 3.27
C LEU A 144 -6.28 11.55 2.04
N MET A 145 -6.78 10.33 1.98
CA MET A 145 -7.56 9.76 0.88
C MET A 145 -9.02 9.51 1.30
N PRO A 146 -9.92 9.26 0.37
CA PRO A 146 -11.28 8.90 0.71
C PRO A 146 -11.36 7.73 1.69
N GLU A 147 -12.24 7.87 2.70
CA GLU A 147 -12.48 6.81 3.69
C GLU A 147 -13.13 5.59 3.04
N SER A 148 -12.60 4.43 3.35
CA SER A 148 -13.10 3.15 2.86
C SER A 148 -13.38 2.12 3.96
N TYR A 149 -13.07 2.46 5.23
CA TYR A 149 -13.34 1.57 6.35
C TYR A 149 -14.78 1.79 6.86
N VAL A 150 -15.58 0.73 6.83
CA VAL A 150 -17.01 0.78 7.22
C VAL A 150 -17.36 -0.23 8.32
N GLY A 151 -16.35 -0.79 9.00
CA GLY A 151 -16.53 -1.88 9.96
C GLY A 151 -17.02 -1.48 11.36
N LEU A 152 -17.01 -0.19 11.69
CA LEU A 152 -17.52 0.28 12.97
C LEU A 152 -18.88 1.00 12.80
N PRO A 153 -19.77 0.98 13.83
CA PRO A 153 -21.13 1.50 13.72
C PRO A 153 -21.25 2.96 13.28
N PHE A 154 -20.24 3.77 13.53
CA PHE A 154 -20.25 5.21 13.24
C PHE A 154 -19.34 5.58 12.06
N MET A 155 -18.76 4.60 11.39
CA MET A 155 -17.90 4.82 10.23
C MET A 155 -18.63 4.49 8.94
N ASP A 156 -18.46 5.35 7.96
CA ASP A 156 -18.98 5.20 6.61
C ASP A 156 -18.01 5.82 5.61
N VAL A 157 -18.23 5.57 4.33
CA VAL A 157 -17.48 6.23 3.26
C VAL A 157 -17.72 7.74 3.28
N ASP A 158 -16.74 8.49 2.83
CA ASP A 158 -16.87 9.94 2.72
C ASP A 158 -18.03 10.35 1.81
N LYS A 159 -18.71 11.44 2.16
CA LYS A 159 -19.66 12.10 1.26
C LYS A 159 -18.92 12.64 0.03
N ALA A 160 -19.60 12.72 -1.11
CA ALA A 160 -19.03 13.08 -2.39
C ALA A 160 -18.18 14.39 -2.38
N GLU A 161 -18.56 15.37 -1.57
CA GLU A 161 -17.81 16.63 -1.42
C GLU A 161 -16.49 16.41 -0.67
N ALA A 162 -16.51 15.68 0.44
CA ALA A 162 -15.32 15.33 1.22
C ALA A 162 -14.36 14.45 0.39
N GLU A 163 -14.91 13.47 -0.35
CA GLU A 163 -14.15 12.65 -1.27
C GLU A 163 -13.43 13.49 -2.33
N ARG A 164 -14.14 14.40 -3.02
CA ARG A 164 -13.52 15.30 -4.02
C ARG A 164 -12.42 16.15 -3.42
N ARG A 165 -12.67 16.77 -2.26
CA ARG A 165 -11.67 17.60 -1.57
C ARG A 165 -10.42 16.80 -1.22
N LYS A 166 -10.57 15.61 -0.62
CA LYS A 166 -9.45 14.74 -0.27
C LYS A 166 -8.64 14.32 -1.52
N LYS A 167 -9.31 13.91 -2.59
CA LYS A 167 -8.64 13.54 -3.86
C LYS A 167 -7.84 14.69 -4.45
N THR A 168 -8.41 15.90 -4.49
CA THR A 168 -7.73 17.09 -5.03
C THR A 168 -6.51 17.44 -4.18
N GLU A 169 -6.64 17.44 -2.86
CA GLU A 169 -5.52 17.78 -1.97
C GLU A 169 -4.44 16.69 -1.98
N ALA A 170 -4.82 15.41 -2.01
CA ALA A 170 -3.87 14.31 -2.13
C ALA A 170 -3.10 14.36 -3.45
N ASP A 171 -3.77 14.67 -4.58
CA ASP A 171 -3.11 14.82 -5.87
C ASP A 171 -2.10 15.97 -5.87
N ARG A 172 -2.47 17.14 -5.32
CA ARG A 172 -1.58 18.30 -5.20
C ARG A 172 -0.34 17.93 -4.36
N ARG A 173 -0.53 17.40 -3.15
CA ARG A 173 0.58 17.02 -2.26
C ARG A 173 1.48 15.95 -2.88
N LEU A 174 0.89 14.98 -3.58
CA LEU A 174 1.66 13.94 -4.26
C LEU A 174 2.49 14.52 -5.41
N GLN A 175 1.97 15.47 -6.18
CA GLN A 175 2.72 16.15 -7.25
C GLN A 175 3.89 16.95 -6.69
N ASP A 176 3.68 17.70 -5.61
CA ASP A 176 4.77 18.43 -4.92
C ASP A 176 5.85 17.44 -4.45
N PHE A 177 5.46 16.32 -3.84
CA PHE A 177 6.39 15.30 -3.39
C PHE A 177 7.11 14.59 -4.55
N ILE A 178 6.44 14.35 -5.68
CA ILE A 178 7.07 13.79 -6.89
C ILE A 178 8.17 14.72 -7.40
N ALA A 179 7.98 16.04 -7.36
CA ALA A 179 9.03 16.98 -7.73
C ALA A 179 10.23 16.89 -6.77
N ASP A 180 9.98 16.77 -5.47
CA ASP A 180 11.03 16.62 -4.45
C ASP A 180 11.82 15.31 -4.60
N ILE A 181 11.15 14.16 -4.80
CA ILE A 181 11.83 12.85 -4.94
C ILE A 181 12.64 12.74 -6.23
N LYS A 182 12.21 13.39 -7.32
CA LYS A 182 13.00 13.47 -8.55
C LYS A 182 14.35 14.17 -8.35
N CYS A 183 14.45 15.06 -7.38
CA CYS A 183 15.68 15.74 -6.98
C CYS A 183 16.39 15.02 -5.83
N HIS A 184 15.94 13.85 -5.40
CA HIS A 184 16.43 13.13 -4.21
C HIS A 184 16.48 14.01 -2.95
N LYS A 185 15.50 14.87 -2.76
CA LYS A 185 15.42 15.78 -1.61
C LYS A 185 15.19 14.97 -0.34
N ALA A 186 16.14 15.02 0.56
CA ALA A 186 16.06 14.36 1.87
C ALA A 186 15.48 15.29 2.95
N GLY A 187 15.06 14.69 4.07
CA GLY A 187 14.60 15.43 5.24
C GLY A 187 13.13 15.85 5.19
N ILE A 188 12.35 15.36 4.23
CA ILE A 188 10.91 15.61 4.20
C ILE A 188 10.23 14.60 5.13
N HIS A 189 9.52 15.10 6.14
CA HIS A 189 8.69 14.30 7.06
C HIS A 189 7.33 15.00 7.24
N ASP A 190 6.48 14.91 6.19
CA ASP A 190 5.18 15.59 6.15
C ASP A 190 4.03 14.61 6.47
N ILE A 191 3.84 14.37 7.77
CA ILE A 191 2.95 13.35 8.30
C ILE A 191 1.78 13.97 9.09
N THR A 192 0.56 13.63 8.70
CA THR A 192 -0.67 14.04 9.40
C THR A 192 -0.93 13.08 10.58
N ALA A 193 -0.12 13.18 11.64
CA ALA A 193 -0.17 12.26 12.78
C ALA A 193 -1.45 12.38 13.64
N GLY A 194 -2.07 13.58 13.69
CA GLY A 194 -3.24 13.83 14.51
C GLY A 194 -2.89 14.19 15.96
N ARG A 195 -3.94 14.35 16.80
CA ARG A 195 -3.80 14.91 18.17
C ARG A 195 -3.16 13.94 19.17
N TRP A 196 -3.41 12.64 19.05
CA TRP A 196 -3.01 11.62 20.03
C TRP A 196 -2.29 10.44 19.35
N PRO A 197 -1.18 10.66 18.62
CA PRO A 197 -0.57 9.64 17.76
C PRO A 197 -0.16 8.39 18.56
N ARG A 198 0.47 8.55 19.73
CA ARG A 198 0.91 7.44 20.58
C ARG A 198 -0.25 6.60 21.11
N ILE A 199 -1.30 7.26 21.62
CA ILE A 199 -2.49 6.57 22.14
C ILE A 199 -3.19 5.84 21.02
N ASN A 200 -3.38 6.51 19.89
CA ASN A 200 -4.06 5.91 18.73
C ASN A 200 -3.30 4.68 18.22
N SER A 201 -1.98 4.76 18.07
CA SER A 201 -1.21 3.66 17.45
C SER A 201 -0.84 2.56 18.44
N ARG A 202 -0.42 2.91 19.67
CA ARG A 202 0.12 1.91 20.62
C ARG A 202 -0.95 1.27 21.50
N LEU A 203 -2.05 1.98 21.79
CA LEU A 203 -3.11 1.43 22.62
C LEU A 203 -4.32 1.03 21.76
N ILE A 204 -4.95 1.98 21.09
CA ILE A 204 -6.19 1.74 20.33
C ILE A 204 -5.90 0.90 19.10
N GLY A 205 -4.90 1.25 18.31
CA GLY A 205 -4.54 0.53 17.08
C GLY A 205 -4.02 -0.88 17.33
N GLU A 206 -3.29 -1.10 18.43
CA GLU A 206 -2.86 -2.44 18.80
C GLU A 206 -4.04 -3.31 19.25
N ALA A 207 -4.91 -2.77 20.10
CA ALA A 207 -6.15 -3.43 20.52
C ALA A 207 -7.06 -3.73 19.31
N PHE A 208 -7.22 -2.76 18.41
CA PHE A 208 -7.98 -2.91 17.16
C PHE A 208 -7.40 -4.05 16.30
N THR A 209 -6.10 -4.05 16.09
CA THR A 209 -5.42 -5.07 15.29
C THR A 209 -5.55 -6.47 15.91
N LYS A 210 -5.50 -6.58 17.24
CA LYS A 210 -5.51 -7.85 17.95
C LYS A 210 -6.92 -8.44 18.08
N TRP A 211 -7.95 -7.62 18.26
CA TRP A 211 -9.28 -8.09 18.65
C TRP A 211 -10.40 -7.79 17.66
N ILE A 212 -10.22 -6.80 16.78
CA ILE A 212 -11.29 -6.35 15.87
C ILE A 212 -11.01 -6.77 14.43
N ILE A 213 -9.74 -6.72 13.98
CA ILE A 213 -9.38 -7.15 12.64
C ILE A 213 -9.59 -8.66 12.49
N GLY A 214 -10.30 -9.06 11.45
CA GLY A 214 -10.56 -10.46 11.11
C GLY A 214 -11.72 -10.65 10.16
N ASP A 215 -11.92 -11.87 9.76
CA ASP A 215 -12.93 -12.26 8.77
C ASP A 215 -14.26 -12.74 9.38
N ARG A 216 -14.31 -13.01 10.69
CA ARG A 216 -15.49 -13.56 11.37
C ARG A 216 -16.81 -12.81 11.15
N PRO A 217 -16.81 -11.44 11.08
CA PRO A 217 -18.03 -10.70 10.85
C PRO A 217 -18.52 -10.70 9.40
N PHE A 218 -17.69 -11.15 8.44
CA PHE A 218 -18.07 -11.17 7.02
C PHE A 218 -19.01 -12.34 6.71
N ARG A 219 -20.02 -12.06 5.91
CA ARG A 219 -20.98 -13.03 5.40
C ARG A 219 -21.27 -12.80 3.93
N VAL A 220 -21.89 -13.79 3.30
CA VAL A 220 -22.40 -13.72 1.92
C VAL A 220 -23.92 -13.91 1.97
N ASP A 221 -24.64 -12.96 1.43
CA ASP A 221 -26.01 -13.18 1.06
C ASP A 221 -26.05 -14.06 -0.21
N ALA A 222 -26.46 -15.32 -0.04
CA ALA A 222 -26.44 -16.33 -1.08
C ALA A 222 -27.46 -16.05 -2.20
N GLU A 223 -28.55 -15.32 -1.89
CA GLU A 223 -29.61 -14.98 -2.85
C GLU A 223 -29.15 -13.87 -3.79
N THR A 224 -28.46 -12.87 -3.26
CA THR A 224 -27.91 -11.73 -4.01
C THR A 224 -26.58 -12.06 -4.71
N CYS A 225 -25.86 -13.11 -4.24
CA CYS A 225 -24.56 -13.47 -4.75
C CYS A 225 -24.61 -14.12 -6.14
N ILE A 226 -24.08 -13.44 -7.16
CA ILE A 226 -23.99 -13.96 -8.54
C ILE A 226 -22.80 -14.92 -8.76
N LYS A 227 -22.07 -15.28 -7.71
CA LYS A 227 -20.98 -16.27 -7.74
C LYS A 227 -19.87 -15.94 -8.75
N CYS A 228 -19.53 -14.65 -8.88
CA CYS A 228 -18.55 -14.15 -9.85
C CYS A 228 -17.08 -14.25 -9.39
N GLY A 229 -16.81 -14.55 -8.10
CA GLY A 229 -15.46 -14.66 -7.54
C GLY A 229 -14.70 -13.35 -7.37
N LYS A 230 -15.31 -12.20 -7.66
CA LYS A 230 -14.64 -10.87 -7.55
C LYS A 230 -14.06 -10.62 -6.17
N CYS A 231 -14.78 -10.97 -5.11
CA CYS A 231 -14.34 -10.81 -3.72
C CYS A 231 -13.05 -11.58 -3.40
N ALA A 232 -12.90 -12.81 -3.92
CA ALA A 232 -11.68 -13.59 -3.79
C ALA A 232 -10.52 -12.98 -4.60
N ALA A 233 -10.79 -12.55 -5.83
CA ALA A 233 -9.79 -11.95 -6.71
C ALA A 233 -9.19 -10.64 -6.15
N VAL A 234 -10.01 -9.81 -5.48
CA VAL A 234 -9.55 -8.53 -4.92
C VAL A 234 -8.99 -8.64 -3.50
N CYS A 235 -9.05 -9.83 -2.87
CA CYS A 235 -8.54 -10.00 -1.51
C CYS A 235 -7.01 -9.91 -1.50
N PRO A 236 -6.39 -8.87 -0.89
CA PRO A 236 -4.95 -8.67 -0.96
C PRO A 236 -4.14 -9.75 -0.25
N VAL A 237 -4.75 -10.43 0.71
CA VAL A 237 -4.11 -11.48 1.52
C VAL A 237 -4.61 -12.90 1.18
N GLY A 238 -5.43 -13.04 0.13
CA GLY A 238 -5.91 -14.34 -0.33
C GLY A 238 -6.73 -15.12 0.72
N ASP A 239 -7.42 -14.41 1.62
CA ASP A 239 -8.20 -15.00 2.71
C ASP A 239 -9.56 -15.57 2.27
N ILE A 240 -9.97 -15.35 1.02
CA ILE A 240 -11.25 -15.82 0.49
C ILE A 240 -10.99 -16.93 -0.52
N SER A 241 -11.55 -18.12 -0.28
CA SER A 241 -11.61 -19.21 -1.23
C SER A 241 -12.85 -19.10 -2.11
N PHE A 242 -12.71 -19.47 -3.38
CA PHE A 242 -13.80 -19.44 -4.34
C PHE A 242 -13.64 -20.58 -5.36
N MET A 243 -14.72 -21.33 -5.59
CA MET A 243 -14.86 -22.24 -6.72
C MET A 243 -15.95 -21.71 -7.65
N LYS A 244 -15.76 -21.82 -8.97
CA LYS A 244 -16.72 -21.38 -9.96
C LYS A 244 -18.10 -22.01 -9.69
N GLY A 245 -19.13 -21.17 -9.60
CA GLY A 245 -20.51 -21.61 -9.32
C GLY A 245 -20.85 -21.75 -7.83
N SER A 246 -19.91 -21.57 -6.90
CA SER A 246 -20.15 -21.57 -5.46
C SER A 246 -20.15 -20.16 -4.87
N THR A 247 -20.67 -20.01 -3.66
CA THR A 247 -20.47 -18.81 -2.85
C THR A 247 -19.06 -18.76 -2.30
N PRO A 248 -18.44 -17.55 -2.18
CA PRO A 248 -17.12 -17.41 -1.56
C PRO A 248 -17.14 -17.77 -0.07
N GLN A 249 -16.01 -18.24 0.44
CA GLN A 249 -15.85 -18.60 1.85
C GLN A 249 -14.56 -18.00 2.41
N TRP A 250 -14.62 -17.39 3.58
CA TRP A 250 -13.44 -16.92 4.30
C TRP A 250 -12.71 -18.09 4.94
N LYS A 251 -11.39 -18.07 4.89
CA LYS A 251 -10.52 -19.18 5.34
C LYS A 251 -10.34 -19.26 6.85
N HIS A 252 -10.71 -18.21 7.59
CA HIS A 252 -10.53 -18.08 9.03
C HIS A 252 -9.10 -18.40 9.52
N ASN A 253 -8.11 -18.01 8.71
CA ASN A 253 -6.69 -18.29 8.93
C ASN A 253 -5.93 -17.14 9.62
N GLY A 254 -6.65 -16.09 10.05
CA GLY A 254 -6.11 -14.92 10.73
C GLY A 254 -5.39 -13.93 9.81
N LYS A 255 -5.45 -14.11 8.49
CA LYS A 255 -4.82 -13.18 7.53
C LYS A 255 -5.68 -11.99 7.15
N CYS A 256 -7.00 -12.05 7.34
CA CYS A 256 -7.90 -10.97 7.01
C CYS A 256 -7.50 -9.66 7.69
N LEU A 257 -7.44 -8.59 6.91
CA LEU A 257 -7.07 -7.25 7.38
C LEU A 257 -8.29 -6.37 7.68
N SER A 258 -9.52 -6.89 7.55
CA SER A 258 -10.76 -6.10 7.59
C SER A 258 -10.69 -4.85 6.69
N CYS A 259 -10.09 -4.99 5.52
CA CYS A 259 -9.84 -3.87 4.61
C CYS A 259 -11.04 -3.52 3.73
N PHE A 260 -12.09 -4.31 3.77
CA PHE A 260 -13.32 -4.13 3.00
C PHE A 260 -13.18 -4.15 1.47
N ALA A 261 -12.04 -4.58 0.91
CA ALA A 261 -11.90 -4.71 -0.54
C ALA A 261 -12.97 -5.63 -1.14
N CYS A 262 -13.25 -6.79 -0.51
CA CYS A 262 -14.30 -7.71 -0.93
C CYS A 262 -15.71 -7.07 -0.90
N TYR A 263 -15.99 -6.27 0.13
CA TYR A 263 -17.25 -5.54 0.32
C TYR A 263 -17.45 -4.49 -0.78
N HIS A 264 -16.48 -3.59 -0.98
CA HIS A 264 -16.59 -2.48 -1.93
C HIS A 264 -16.56 -2.92 -3.39
N HIS A 265 -15.92 -4.03 -3.73
CA HIS A 265 -15.85 -4.52 -5.10
C HIS A 265 -16.95 -5.52 -5.47
N CYS A 266 -17.84 -5.86 -4.54
CA CYS A 266 -18.96 -6.74 -4.85
C CYS A 266 -19.97 -6.04 -5.76
N PRO A 267 -20.20 -6.50 -7.00
CA PRO A 267 -21.07 -5.80 -7.96
C PRO A 267 -22.53 -5.81 -7.55
N THR A 268 -22.94 -6.81 -6.78
CA THR A 268 -24.33 -6.97 -6.31
C THR A 268 -24.49 -6.65 -4.82
N ARG A 269 -23.42 -6.20 -4.14
CA ARG A 269 -23.43 -5.91 -2.69
C ARG A 269 -23.83 -7.11 -1.81
N ALA A 270 -23.52 -8.33 -2.27
CA ALA A 270 -23.81 -9.57 -1.56
C ALA A 270 -22.87 -9.84 -0.37
N ILE A 271 -21.83 -9.04 -0.16
CA ILE A 271 -20.95 -9.18 1.01
C ILE A 271 -21.45 -8.29 2.11
N GLU A 272 -21.72 -8.90 3.25
CA GLU A 272 -22.18 -8.25 4.47
C GLU A 272 -21.10 -8.28 5.56
N TYR A 273 -21.17 -7.35 6.51
CA TYR A 273 -20.28 -7.27 7.66
C TYR A 273 -21.05 -6.91 8.93
N GLY A 274 -21.02 -7.80 9.93
CA GLY A 274 -21.75 -7.59 11.18
C GLY A 274 -23.27 -7.50 10.93
N GLY A 275 -23.87 -6.37 11.27
CA GLY A 275 -25.30 -6.07 11.05
C GLY A 275 -25.58 -5.21 9.80
N ARG A 276 -24.62 -5.03 8.92
CA ARG A 276 -24.72 -4.23 7.68
C ARG A 276 -24.69 -5.12 6.45
#